data_ed1bd786a9469b11e86b4864d2e6975f
#
_entry.id   ed1bd786a9469b11e86b4864d2e6975f
#
_cell.length_a   1.000
_cell.length_b   1.000
_cell.length_c   1.000
_cell.angle_alpha   90.00
_cell.angle_beta   90.00
_cell.angle_gamma   90.00
#
_symmetry.space_group_name_H-M   'P 1'
#
loop_
_entity.id
_entity.type
_entity.pdbx_description
1 polymer ?
#
loop_
_entity_poly.entity_id
_entity_poly.type
_entity_poly.pdbx_seq_one_letter_code
_entity_poly.pdbx_strand_id
1 'polypeptide(L)'
;RVLEISFDDGQRFEYTCEYLRVYSPSAEVAGHGPGQEVLQLGKEDVSITAIDPVGNYAVRLVFDDNHDSGLYSFEYLYDLGVKQTAKWQDYLDRLAAAGHKRRTH
;
A
#
# COMPACT_ATOMS: atom_id res chain seq x y z
N ARG A 1 13.38 2.88 -1.28
CA ARG A 1 12.04 2.95 -0.65
C ARG A 1 11.24 1.68 -0.90
N VAL A 2 11.79 0.60 -0.41
CA VAL A 2 11.24 -0.73 -0.58
C VAL A 2 11.19 -1.41 0.78
N LEU A 3 10.06 -2.07 1.07
CA LEU A 3 9.90 -2.91 2.25
C LEU A 3 9.91 -4.37 1.77
N GLU A 4 10.77 -5.18 2.36
CA GLU A 4 10.83 -6.61 2.06
C GLU A 4 10.25 -7.40 3.22
N ILE A 5 9.37 -8.35 2.92
CA ILE A 5 8.77 -9.23 3.93
C ILE A 5 8.92 -10.67 3.48
N SER A 6 9.42 -11.52 4.39
CA SER A 6 9.51 -12.96 4.19
C SER A 6 8.45 -13.65 5.05
N PHE A 7 7.76 -14.62 4.48
CA PHE A 7 6.68 -15.34 5.15
C PHE A 7 7.13 -16.77 5.46
N ASP A 8 6.42 -17.40 6.40
CA ASP A 8 6.79 -18.74 6.88
C ASP A 8 6.72 -19.83 5.80
N ASP A 9 5.94 -19.60 4.74
CA ASP A 9 5.83 -20.53 3.63
C ASP A 9 6.98 -20.41 2.62
N GLY A 10 7.97 -19.59 2.91
CA GLY A 10 9.12 -19.36 2.03
C GLY A 10 8.92 -18.26 1.01
N GLN A 11 7.73 -17.68 0.92
CA GLN A 11 7.51 -16.56 0.02
C GLN A 11 8.15 -15.29 0.56
N ARG A 12 8.70 -14.51 -0.37
CA ARG A 12 9.36 -13.26 -0.06
C ARG A 12 8.89 -12.22 -1.07
N PHE A 13 8.42 -11.09 -0.56
CA PHE A 13 7.91 -10.02 -1.42
C PHE A 13 8.61 -8.71 -1.12
N GLU A 14 8.85 -7.92 -2.18
CA GLU A 14 9.32 -6.56 -2.07
C GLU A 14 8.18 -5.63 -2.46
N TYR A 15 7.90 -4.62 -1.63
CA TYR A 15 6.84 -3.65 -1.85
C TYR A 15 7.48 -2.27 -1.91
N THR A 16 7.11 -1.48 -2.93
CA THR A 16 7.48 -0.05 -2.87
C THR A 16 6.63 0.63 -1.82
N CYS A 17 7.15 1.69 -1.22
CA CYS A 17 6.38 2.47 -0.25
C CYS A 17 5.14 3.08 -0.91
N GLU A 18 5.25 3.50 -2.16
CA GLU A 18 4.12 4.01 -2.93
C GLU A 18 3.00 2.97 -3.05
N TYR A 19 3.34 1.74 -3.41
CA TYR A 19 2.35 0.67 -3.55
C TYR A 19 1.61 0.43 -2.23
N LEU A 20 2.35 0.32 -1.14
CA LEU A 20 1.75 0.11 0.18
C LEU A 20 0.88 1.30 0.59
N ARG A 21 1.30 2.52 0.25
CA ARG A 21 0.56 3.74 0.60
C ARG A 21 -0.75 3.84 -0.16
N VAL A 22 -0.75 3.57 -1.48
CA VAL A 22 -1.95 3.70 -2.31
C VAL A 22 -2.96 2.58 -2.04
N TYR A 23 -2.53 1.48 -1.46
CA TYR A 23 -3.39 0.37 -1.08
C TYR A 23 -3.54 0.24 0.44
N SER A 24 -3.34 1.33 1.19
CA SER A 24 -3.54 1.31 2.63
C SER A 24 -4.94 0.81 2.99
N PRO A 25 -5.06 -0.06 3.99
CA PRO A 25 -6.37 -0.55 4.45
C PRO A 25 -7.13 0.46 5.32
N SER A 26 -6.55 1.64 5.57
CA SER A 26 -7.22 2.70 6.31
C SER A 26 -8.48 3.16 5.57
N ALA A 27 -9.51 3.54 6.32
CA ALA A 27 -10.74 4.08 5.73
C ALA A 27 -10.49 5.34 4.90
N GLU A 28 -9.42 6.09 5.18
CA GLU A 28 -9.04 7.26 4.39
C GLU A 28 -8.73 6.89 2.94
N VAL A 29 -8.33 5.65 2.67
CA VAL A 29 -7.97 5.15 1.35
C VAL A 29 -9.00 4.14 0.86
N ALA A 30 -9.29 3.14 1.67
CA ALA A 30 -10.19 2.04 1.29
C ALA A 30 -11.66 2.46 1.26
N GLY A 31 -12.01 3.56 1.92
CA GLY A 31 -13.39 4.00 2.03
C GLY A 31 -14.18 3.14 2.99
N HIS A 32 -15.50 3.27 2.93
CA HIS A 32 -16.40 2.55 3.84
C HIS A 32 -17.11 1.37 3.18
N GLY A 33 -16.76 1.05 1.93
CA GLY A 33 -17.35 -0.07 1.22
C GLY A 33 -16.86 -0.13 -0.22
N PRO A 34 -17.27 -1.17 -0.97
CA PRO A 34 -16.87 -1.33 -2.37
C PRO A 34 -17.29 -0.12 -3.19
N GLY A 35 -16.40 0.35 -4.04
CA GLY A 35 -16.64 1.52 -4.89
C GLY A 35 -16.43 2.85 -4.22
N GLN A 36 -16.03 2.86 -2.94
CA GLN A 36 -15.80 4.11 -2.19
C GLN A 36 -14.31 4.36 -1.93
N GLU A 37 -13.45 3.59 -2.57
CA GLU A 37 -12.01 3.77 -2.47
C GLU A 37 -11.61 5.15 -2.99
N VAL A 38 -10.67 5.79 -2.29
CA VAL A 38 -10.18 7.12 -2.65
C VAL A 38 -8.86 6.95 -3.40
N LEU A 39 -8.86 7.35 -4.68
CA LEU A 39 -7.65 7.28 -5.49
C LEU A 39 -6.59 8.22 -4.93
N GLN A 40 -5.42 7.68 -4.59
CA GLN A 40 -4.33 8.44 -4.01
C GLN A 40 -3.47 9.04 -5.11
N LEU A 41 -3.19 10.34 -5.02
CA LEU A 41 -2.39 11.07 -6.01
C LEU A 41 -1.12 11.61 -5.35
N GLY A 42 -0.05 11.69 -6.13
CA GLY A 42 1.19 12.34 -5.68
C GLY A 42 1.96 11.57 -4.63
N LYS A 43 1.89 10.23 -4.61
CA LYS A 43 2.53 9.40 -3.60
C LYS A 43 3.87 8.80 -4.05
N GLU A 44 4.42 9.26 -5.16
CA GLU A 44 5.63 8.68 -5.77
C GLU A 44 6.84 8.74 -4.85
N ASP A 45 6.92 9.76 -3.99
CA ASP A 45 8.08 9.99 -3.11
C ASP A 45 7.82 9.61 -1.65
N VAL A 46 6.68 8.98 -1.34
CA VAL A 46 6.36 8.64 0.04
C VAL A 46 7.33 7.59 0.57
N SER A 47 7.67 7.71 1.84
CA SER A 47 8.53 6.74 2.54
C SER A 47 7.86 6.30 3.84
N ILE A 48 8.22 5.09 4.28
CA ILE A 48 7.79 4.57 5.58
C ILE A 48 8.83 5.05 6.61
N THR A 49 8.35 5.72 7.66
CA THR A 49 9.22 6.24 8.72
C THR A 49 9.20 5.38 9.97
N ALA A 50 8.18 4.55 10.14
CA ALA A 50 8.09 3.64 11.27
C ALA A 50 7.21 2.45 10.94
N ILE A 51 7.50 1.32 11.57
CA ILE A 51 6.72 0.08 11.47
C ILE A 51 6.44 -0.35 12.89
N ASP A 52 5.18 -0.31 13.30
CA ASP A 52 4.77 -0.64 14.65
C ASP A 52 4.00 -1.95 14.68
N PRO A 53 4.52 -3.00 15.32
CA PRO A 53 3.79 -4.25 15.44
C PRO A 53 2.50 -4.06 16.24
N VAL A 54 1.43 -4.74 15.78
CA VAL A 54 0.13 -4.73 16.47
C VAL A 54 -0.23 -6.18 16.75
N GLY A 55 -0.11 -6.58 18.02
CA GLY A 55 -0.25 -7.98 18.38
C GLY A 55 0.74 -8.83 17.59
N ASN A 56 0.29 -10.02 17.17
CA ASN A 56 1.09 -10.93 16.34
C ASN A 56 0.46 -11.11 14.95
N TYR A 57 -0.44 -10.21 14.54
CA TYR A 57 -1.22 -10.39 13.32
C TYR A 57 -1.10 -9.25 12.32
N ALA A 58 -0.54 -8.11 12.71
CA ALA A 58 -0.52 -6.93 11.85
C ALA A 58 0.64 -5.99 12.20
N VAL A 59 0.88 -5.04 11.30
CA VAL A 59 1.78 -3.91 11.56
C VAL A 59 1.07 -2.62 11.16
N ARG A 60 1.33 -1.56 11.91
CA ARG A 60 0.92 -0.22 11.53
C ARG A 60 2.10 0.42 10.79
N LEU A 61 1.87 0.88 9.57
CA LEU A 61 2.89 1.57 8.81
C LEU A 61 2.68 3.08 8.95
N VAL A 62 3.75 3.79 9.29
CA VAL A 62 3.74 5.24 9.42
C VAL A 62 4.46 5.81 8.22
N PHE A 63 3.77 6.63 7.44
CA PHE A 63 4.32 7.24 6.24
C PHE A 63 4.69 8.70 6.49
N ASP A 64 5.62 9.22 5.71
CA ASP A 64 6.12 10.59 5.88
C ASP A 64 5.16 11.66 5.38
N ASP A 65 4.02 11.29 4.81
CA ASP A 65 2.95 12.21 4.44
C ASP A 65 1.85 12.30 5.50
N ASN A 66 2.18 11.95 6.76
CA ASN A 66 1.30 11.97 7.92
C ASN A 66 0.17 10.93 7.87
N HIS A 67 0.28 9.92 7.00
CA HIS A 67 -0.66 8.81 6.97
C HIS A 67 -0.15 7.71 7.89
N ASP A 68 -0.85 7.45 8.99
CA ASP A 68 -0.43 6.46 9.98
C ASP A 68 -1.59 5.58 10.48
N SER A 69 -2.74 5.64 9.81
CA SER A 69 -3.93 4.93 10.27
C SER A 69 -4.13 3.56 9.63
N GLY A 70 -3.21 3.12 8.77
CA GLY A 70 -3.32 1.82 8.11
C GLY A 70 -2.77 0.69 8.95
N LEU A 71 -3.63 -0.27 9.30
CA LEU A 71 -3.22 -1.52 9.94
C LEU A 71 -3.16 -2.61 8.89
N TYR A 72 -1.96 -3.06 8.57
CA TYR A 72 -1.74 -4.07 7.54
C TYR A 72 -1.63 -5.43 8.22
N SER A 73 -2.68 -6.25 8.12
CA SER A 73 -2.57 -7.62 8.59
C SER A 73 -1.57 -8.39 7.74
N PHE A 74 -0.96 -9.43 8.30
CA PHE A 74 -0.02 -10.24 7.52
C PHE A 74 -0.72 -10.95 6.37
N GLU A 75 -1.99 -11.32 6.53
CA GLU A 75 -2.81 -11.84 5.43
C GLU A 75 -2.95 -10.83 4.30
N TYR A 76 -3.25 -9.57 4.64
CA TYR A 76 -3.39 -8.51 3.65
C TYR A 76 -2.08 -8.25 2.92
N LEU A 77 -0.97 -8.21 3.67
CA LEU A 77 0.35 -8.02 3.08
C LEU A 77 0.71 -9.17 2.13
N TYR A 78 0.36 -10.40 2.50
CA TYR A 78 0.58 -11.55 1.63
C TYR A 78 -0.22 -11.41 0.32
N ASP A 79 -1.49 -11.04 0.44
CA ASP A 79 -2.36 -10.82 -0.73
C ASP A 79 -1.82 -9.71 -1.64
N LEU A 80 -1.37 -8.61 -1.05
CA LEU A 80 -0.74 -7.53 -1.81
C LEU A 80 0.51 -8.00 -2.54
N GLY A 81 1.31 -8.86 -1.91
CA GLY A 81 2.51 -9.40 -2.52
C GLY A 81 2.20 -10.29 -3.70
N VAL A 82 1.26 -11.22 -3.53
CA VAL A 82 0.85 -12.16 -4.59
C VAL A 82 0.25 -11.42 -5.78
N LYS A 83 -0.58 -10.41 -5.52
CA LYS A 83 -1.32 -9.70 -6.56
C LYS A 83 -0.66 -8.40 -6.99
N GLN A 84 0.61 -8.21 -6.67
CA GLN A 84 1.28 -6.91 -6.85
C GLN A 84 1.22 -6.41 -8.29
N THR A 85 1.55 -7.25 -9.26
CA THR A 85 1.57 -6.84 -10.67
C THR A 85 0.19 -6.39 -11.14
N ALA A 86 -0.85 -7.16 -10.83
CA ALA A 86 -2.22 -6.84 -11.23
C ALA A 86 -2.73 -5.59 -10.53
N LYS A 87 -2.49 -5.49 -9.22
CA LYS A 87 -2.95 -4.32 -8.45
C LYS A 87 -2.22 -3.05 -8.84
N TRP A 88 -0.93 -3.14 -9.13
CA TRP A 88 -0.18 -1.97 -9.56
C TRP A 88 -0.68 -1.49 -10.93
N GLN A 89 -0.94 -2.40 -11.85
CA GLN A 89 -1.50 -2.03 -13.15
C GLN A 89 -2.88 -1.40 -13.00
N ASP A 90 -3.71 -1.94 -12.12
CA ASP A 90 -5.04 -1.36 -11.84
C ASP A 90 -4.92 0.07 -11.30
N TYR A 91 -3.95 0.33 -10.42
CA TYR A 91 -3.70 1.68 -9.91
C TYR A 91 -3.30 2.62 -11.04
N LEU A 92 -2.38 2.19 -11.91
CA LEU A 92 -1.95 3.00 -13.05
C LEU A 92 -3.11 3.30 -13.99
N ASP A 93 -3.98 2.32 -14.24
CA ASP A 93 -5.16 2.50 -15.09
C ASP A 93 -6.12 3.51 -14.50
N ARG A 94 -6.31 3.48 -13.17
CA ARG A 94 -7.18 4.44 -12.48
C ARG A 94 -6.60 5.85 -12.52
N LEU A 95 -5.29 6.00 -12.40
CA LEU A 95 -4.63 7.30 -12.54
C LEU A 95 -4.87 7.86 -13.94
N ALA A 96 -4.69 7.05 -14.97
CA ALA A 96 -4.90 7.46 -16.36
C ALA A 96 -6.36 7.87 -16.60
N ALA A 97 -7.30 7.10 -16.07
CA ALA A 97 -8.73 7.41 -16.19
C ALA A 97 -9.10 8.73 -15.50
N ALA A 98 -8.39 9.08 -14.43
CA ALA A 98 -8.60 10.34 -13.73
C ALA A 98 -7.85 11.51 -14.36
N GLY A 99 -7.11 11.28 -15.44
CA GLY A 99 -6.34 12.33 -16.10
C GLY A 99 -5.10 12.75 -15.36
N HIS A 100 -4.65 11.95 -14.39
CA HIS A 100 -3.46 12.26 -13.59
C HIS A 100 -2.25 11.54 -14.17
N LYS A 101 -1.17 12.28 -14.34
CA LYS A 101 0.09 11.70 -14.83
C LYS A 101 1.04 11.52 -13.65
N ARG A 102 1.42 10.27 -13.43
CA ARG A 102 2.37 9.93 -12.37
C ARG A 102 3.75 10.46 -12.75
N ARG A 103 4.45 11.05 -11.78
CA ARG A 103 5.81 11.49 -11.97
C ARG A 103 6.73 10.26 -11.99
N THR A 104 7.67 10.22 -12.93
CA THR A 104 8.65 9.14 -13.04
C THR A 104 10.03 9.67 -12.65
N HIS A 105 10.83 8.80 -12.06
CA HIS A 105 12.19 9.11 -11.64
C HIS A 105 13.22 8.38 -12.48
#